data_04a9165c8f4304d39161b3837990e3f2
#
_entry.id   04a9165c8f4304d39161b3837990e3f2
#
_cell.length_a   1.000
_cell.length_b   1.000
_cell.length_c   1.000
_cell.angle_alpha   90.00
_cell.angle_beta   90.00
_cell.angle_gamma   90.00
#
_symmetry.space_group_name_H-M   'P 1'
#
loop_
_entity.id
_entity.type
_entity.pdbx_description
1 polymer ?
#
loop_
_entity_poly.entity_id
_entity_poly.type
_entity_poly.pdbx_seq_one_letter_code
_entity_poly.pdbx_strand_id
1 'polypeptide(L)'
;MLNGLIRDGHLEALKNEYQLPEFAFDESHVWLIENDKGEGIEDAKSIEDQTFMADFITKKVFELTLHDNTAIHASLAGGRKTMAFYFGYAMSMFGRSQDILSHVFVDDTYEFVRDFWYPTKNQKWVSGKNGQGEVDVSQATVTLAEIPFVRMRNAVDPTLLSTLANLSFSQTVGMLNSSHEGELSVIIDGSSKLISTLGIDISLTAKELAFYLWLLDKGKQGLLVERYFEEQQKHSIDFLNTYCEFARDPRVFSTFGTTPEDFENSDYSALSGMSKDFLQPICSTINRKLKKALPAQTAGMLEVMSSSEGVNQRYSVALCRSDIEVSITNKHFESEV
;
A
#
# COMPACT_ATOMS: atom_id res chain seq x y z
N MET A 1 -7.42 -8.29 -29.42
CA MET A 1 -6.38 -7.30 -29.70
C MET A 1 -5.07 -7.98 -30.12
N LEU A 2 -4.46 -8.82 -29.29
CA LEU A 2 -3.18 -9.51 -29.59
C LEU A 2 -3.24 -10.28 -30.93
N ASN A 3 -4.28 -11.08 -31.17
CA ASN A 3 -4.45 -11.82 -32.43
C ASN A 3 -4.43 -10.86 -33.62
N GLY A 4 -5.23 -9.79 -33.62
CA GLY A 4 -5.29 -8.84 -34.71
C GLY A 4 -3.97 -8.11 -34.95
N LEU A 5 -3.35 -7.60 -33.88
CA LEU A 5 -2.10 -6.85 -34.04
C LEU A 5 -0.92 -7.73 -34.49
N ILE A 6 -0.73 -8.90 -33.89
CA ILE A 6 0.46 -9.73 -34.11
C ILE A 6 0.16 -10.86 -35.10
N ARG A 7 -0.83 -11.74 -34.80
CA ARG A 7 -1.06 -12.95 -35.58
C ARG A 7 -1.67 -12.68 -36.95
N ASP A 8 -2.60 -11.71 -37.03
CA ASP A 8 -3.20 -11.30 -38.30
C ASP A 8 -2.33 -10.27 -39.05
N GLY A 9 -1.20 -9.84 -38.47
CA GLY A 9 -0.18 -9.03 -39.10
C GLY A 9 -0.50 -7.55 -39.28
N HIS A 10 -1.52 -7.01 -38.59
CA HIS A 10 -1.91 -5.60 -38.76
C HIS A 10 -0.83 -4.61 -38.32
N LEU A 11 -0.04 -4.96 -37.30
CA LEU A 11 1.10 -4.15 -36.84
C LEU A 11 2.21 -4.09 -37.89
N GLU A 12 2.56 -5.23 -38.50
CA GLU A 12 3.55 -5.29 -39.55
C GLU A 12 3.09 -4.57 -40.82
N ALA A 13 1.80 -4.69 -41.17
CA ALA A 13 1.22 -3.93 -42.25
C ALA A 13 1.33 -2.42 -42.04
N LEU A 14 1.02 -1.94 -40.81
CA LEU A 14 1.18 -0.54 -40.43
C LEU A 14 2.65 -0.08 -40.52
N LYS A 15 3.59 -0.86 -39.96
CA LYS A 15 5.03 -0.56 -40.01
C LYS A 15 5.53 -0.39 -41.42
N ASN A 16 5.18 -1.33 -42.29
CA ASN A 16 5.60 -1.34 -43.68
C ASN A 16 4.99 -0.18 -44.49
N GLU A 17 3.68 0.07 -44.32
CA GLU A 17 2.97 1.11 -45.05
C GLU A 17 3.45 2.52 -44.72
N TYR A 18 3.69 2.75 -43.40
CA TYR A 18 4.15 4.04 -42.92
C TYR A 18 5.68 4.17 -42.80
N GLN A 19 6.43 3.11 -43.10
CA GLN A 19 7.88 3.06 -43.00
C GLN A 19 8.36 3.45 -41.59
N LEU A 20 7.71 2.86 -40.59
CA LEU A 20 8.06 3.16 -39.18
C LEU A 20 9.42 2.59 -38.87
N PRO A 21 10.19 3.24 -37.95
CA PRO A 21 11.43 2.68 -37.48
C PRO A 21 11.16 1.35 -36.75
N GLU A 22 12.18 0.48 -36.69
CA GLU A 22 12.09 -0.75 -35.94
C GLU A 22 11.89 -0.47 -34.42
N PHE A 23 10.93 -1.17 -33.86
CA PHE A 23 10.66 -1.19 -32.42
C PHE A 23 10.25 -2.60 -31.97
N ALA A 24 10.59 -2.93 -30.74
CA ALA A 24 10.23 -4.22 -30.16
C ALA A 24 8.76 -4.20 -29.70
N PHE A 25 7.95 -5.08 -30.25
CA PHE A 25 6.61 -5.37 -29.74
C PHE A 25 6.21 -6.80 -30.11
N ASP A 26 6.09 -7.64 -29.11
CA ASP A 26 5.68 -9.04 -29.22
C ASP A 26 4.75 -9.44 -28.04
N GLU A 27 4.43 -10.72 -27.91
CA GLU A 27 3.55 -11.22 -26.86
C GLU A 27 4.07 -10.93 -25.44
N SER A 28 5.38 -10.80 -25.23
CA SER A 28 5.99 -10.49 -23.93
C SER A 28 5.71 -9.06 -23.46
N HIS A 29 5.31 -8.17 -24.38
CA HIS A 29 4.92 -6.79 -24.08
C HIS A 29 3.44 -6.65 -23.73
N VAL A 30 2.70 -7.78 -23.72
CA VAL A 30 1.27 -7.81 -23.33
C VAL A 30 1.15 -8.39 -21.95
N TRP A 31 0.85 -7.55 -20.99
CA TRP A 31 0.70 -7.95 -19.59
C TRP A 31 -0.77 -8.21 -19.27
N LEU A 32 -1.05 -9.37 -18.70
CA LEU A 32 -2.38 -9.70 -18.20
C LEU A 32 -2.54 -9.21 -16.77
N ILE A 33 -3.71 -8.68 -16.48
CA ILE A 33 -4.09 -8.37 -15.10
C ILE A 33 -4.60 -9.68 -14.48
N GLU A 34 -3.99 -10.10 -13.40
CA GLU A 34 -4.28 -11.36 -12.72
C GLU A 34 -4.79 -11.09 -11.30
N ASN A 35 -5.59 -12.02 -10.79
CA ASN A 35 -6.01 -12.05 -9.39
C ASN A 35 -4.91 -12.66 -8.50
N ASP A 36 -5.17 -12.79 -7.19
CA ASP A 36 -4.27 -13.38 -6.19
C ASP A 36 -3.93 -14.86 -6.44
N LYS A 37 -4.72 -15.56 -7.29
CA LYS A 37 -4.51 -16.95 -7.69
C LYS A 37 -3.73 -17.10 -8.99
N GLY A 38 -3.35 -15.97 -9.63
CA GLY A 38 -2.68 -15.97 -10.94
C GLY A 38 -3.63 -16.24 -12.11
N GLU A 39 -4.93 -16.07 -11.93
CA GLU A 39 -5.92 -16.20 -13.00
C GLU A 39 -6.18 -14.84 -13.64
N GLY A 40 -6.19 -14.78 -14.98
CA GLY A 40 -6.43 -13.54 -15.72
C GLY A 40 -7.84 -13.00 -15.48
N ILE A 41 -7.95 -11.70 -15.23
CA ILE A 41 -9.23 -11.00 -15.07
C ILE A 41 -9.80 -10.70 -16.45
N GLU A 42 -10.92 -11.33 -16.80
CA GLU A 42 -11.57 -11.12 -18.12
C GLU A 42 -12.27 -9.76 -18.20
N ASP A 43 -12.96 -9.36 -17.14
CA ASP A 43 -13.76 -8.14 -17.12
C ASP A 43 -13.94 -7.64 -15.67
N ALA A 44 -13.22 -6.60 -15.29
CA ALA A 44 -13.19 -6.05 -13.95
C ALA A 44 -14.58 -5.48 -13.52
N LYS A 45 -15.48 -6.36 -13.07
CA LYS A 45 -16.86 -6.03 -12.66
C LYS A 45 -17.07 -6.06 -11.15
N SER A 46 -16.27 -6.82 -10.41
CA SER A 46 -16.34 -6.87 -8.95
C SER A 46 -15.45 -5.77 -8.32
N ILE A 47 -15.69 -5.48 -7.04
CA ILE A 47 -14.82 -4.58 -6.27
C ILE A 47 -13.41 -5.16 -6.18
N GLU A 48 -13.31 -6.46 -6.04
CA GLU A 48 -12.04 -7.19 -5.95
C GLU A 48 -11.25 -7.09 -7.26
N ASP A 49 -11.88 -7.32 -8.42
CA ASP A 49 -11.24 -7.13 -9.73
C ASP A 49 -10.77 -5.70 -9.94
N GLN A 50 -11.55 -4.71 -9.48
CA GLN A 50 -11.17 -3.30 -9.54
C GLN A 50 -9.90 -3.03 -8.70
N THR A 51 -9.77 -3.67 -7.54
CA THR A 51 -8.60 -3.57 -6.68
C THR A 51 -7.36 -4.16 -7.37
N PHE A 52 -7.45 -5.38 -7.87
CA PHE A 52 -6.34 -6.01 -8.62
C PHE A 52 -5.91 -5.18 -9.83
N MET A 53 -6.87 -4.63 -10.57
CA MET A 53 -6.60 -3.78 -11.71
C MET A 53 -5.88 -2.48 -11.31
N ALA A 54 -6.34 -1.83 -10.25
CA ALA A 54 -5.73 -0.61 -9.72
C ALA A 54 -4.29 -0.85 -9.25
N ASP A 55 -4.07 -1.94 -8.50
CA ASP A 55 -2.77 -2.34 -7.99
C ASP A 55 -1.80 -2.69 -9.12
N PHE A 56 -2.25 -3.47 -10.09
CA PHE A 56 -1.45 -3.86 -11.24
C PHE A 56 -0.98 -2.63 -12.05
N ILE A 57 -1.91 -1.73 -12.41
CA ILE A 57 -1.61 -0.54 -13.20
C ILE A 57 -0.63 0.37 -12.42
N THR A 58 -0.90 0.60 -11.15
CA THR A 58 -0.07 1.44 -10.28
C THR A 58 1.34 0.91 -10.18
N LYS A 59 1.48 -0.39 -9.92
CA LYS A 59 2.77 -1.08 -9.85
C LYS A 59 3.52 -1.01 -11.17
N LYS A 60 2.86 -1.25 -12.31
CA LYS A 60 3.50 -1.20 -13.63
C LYS A 60 3.99 0.20 -14.00
N VAL A 61 3.19 1.23 -13.76
CA VAL A 61 3.63 2.61 -13.99
C VAL A 61 4.81 2.95 -13.08
N PHE A 62 4.74 2.57 -11.80
CA PHE A 62 5.87 2.77 -10.89
C PHE A 62 7.15 2.09 -11.39
N GLU A 63 7.10 0.78 -11.72
CA GLU A 63 8.25 0.02 -12.25
C GLU A 63 8.86 0.68 -13.49
N LEU A 64 8.04 1.08 -14.45
CA LEU A 64 8.48 1.73 -15.69
C LEU A 64 9.13 3.12 -15.44
N THR A 65 8.76 3.80 -14.35
CA THR A 65 9.32 5.11 -13.99
C THR A 65 10.60 5.03 -13.15
N LEU A 66 11.09 3.84 -12.80
CA LEU A 66 12.33 3.67 -12.04
C LEU A 66 13.59 3.99 -12.86
N HIS A 67 13.52 3.91 -14.18
CA HIS A 67 14.66 4.07 -15.08
C HIS A 67 14.66 5.47 -15.71
N ASP A 68 15.60 6.32 -15.32
CA ASP A 68 15.67 7.72 -15.80
C ASP A 68 15.95 7.83 -17.32
N ASN A 69 16.53 6.82 -17.93
CA ASN A 69 16.87 6.77 -19.36
C ASN A 69 15.69 6.35 -20.25
N THR A 70 14.50 6.18 -19.70
CA THR A 70 13.27 5.84 -20.44
C THR A 70 12.28 6.97 -20.36
N ALA A 71 11.32 7.01 -21.29
CA ALA A 71 10.14 7.86 -21.21
C ALA A 71 8.89 7.01 -21.46
N ILE A 72 7.82 7.35 -20.79
CA ILE A 72 6.51 6.72 -20.97
C ILE A 72 5.64 7.65 -21.82
N HIS A 73 5.09 7.13 -22.89
CA HIS A 73 3.94 7.74 -23.57
C HIS A 73 2.71 6.88 -23.24
N ALA A 74 1.97 7.29 -22.24
CA ALA A 74 0.77 6.60 -21.77
C ALA A 74 -0.45 7.01 -22.60
N SER A 75 -1.21 6.05 -23.13
CA SER A 75 -2.45 6.30 -23.85
C SER A 75 -3.65 5.84 -23.03
N LEU A 76 -4.65 6.71 -22.87
CA LEU A 76 -5.95 6.38 -22.24
C LEU A 76 -6.96 5.81 -23.23
N ALA A 77 -6.55 5.56 -24.49
CA ALA A 77 -7.42 5.00 -25.51
C ALA A 77 -7.68 3.52 -25.23
N GLY A 78 -8.96 3.16 -25.16
CA GLY A 78 -9.42 1.78 -24.95
C GLY A 78 -9.60 1.41 -23.46
N GLY A 79 -10.09 0.21 -23.23
CA GLY A 79 -10.37 -0.31 -21.90
C GLY A 79 -11.60 0.27 -21.21
N ARG A 80 -11.79 -0.10 -19.94
CA ARG A 80 -12.85 0.42 -19.11
C ARG A 80 -12.52 1.83 -18.60
N LYS A 81 -13.55 2.62 -18.29
CA LYS A 81 -13.40 3.99 -17.74
C LYS A 81 -12.57 4.00 -16.45
N THR A 82 -12.76 3.00 -15.57
CA THR A 82 -11.99 2.87 -14.33
C THR A 82 -10.52 2.55 -14.59
N MET A 83 -10.21 1.76 -15.62
CA MET A 83 -8.83 1.50 -16.05
C MET A 83 -8.12 2.78 -16.49
N ALA A 84 -8.79 3.61 -17.28
CA ALA A 84 -8.26 4.90 -17.71
C ALA A 84 -8.04 5.84 -16.50
N PHE A 85 -8.97 5.82 -15.52
CA PHE A 85 -8.83 6.59 -14.28
C PHE A 85 -7.59 6.16 -13.49
N TYR A 86 -7.46 4.86 -13.18
CA TYR A 86 -6.29 4.37 -12.44
C TYR A 86 -4.98 4.64 -13.16
N PHE A 87 -4.96 4.52 -14.48
CA PHE A 87 -3.77 4.79 -15.28
C PHE A 87 -3.38 6.27 -15.23
N GLY A 88 -4.33 7.18 -15.46
CA GLY A 88 -4.09 8.62 -15.33
C GLY A 88 -3.66 9.03 -13.92
N TYR A 89 -4.25 8.39 -12.89
CA TYR A 89 -3.89 8.63 -11.50
C TYR A 89 -2.46 8.14 -11.19
N ALA A 90 -2.10 6.94 -11.65
CA ALA A 90 -0.75 6.41 -11.52
C ALA A 90 0.30 7.28 -12.22
N MET A 91 -0.03 7.81 -13.42
CA MET A 91 0.80 8.79 -14.12
C MET A 91 0.97 10.08 -13.31
N SER A 92 -0.10 10.55 -12.64
CA SER A 92 0.00 11.73 -11.77
C SER A 92 0.89 11.48 -10.55
N MET A 93 0.84 10.29 -9.96
CA MET A 93 1.67 9.93 -8.80
C MET A 93 3.15 9.76 -9.16
N PHE A 94 3.44 9.07 -10.26
CA PHE A 94 4.79 8.58 -10.56
C PHE A 94 5.41 9.19 -11.82
N GLY A 95 4.63 9.84 -12.68
CA GLY A 95 5.11 10.41 -13.93
C GLY A 95 6.20 11.46 -13.74
N ARG A 96 7.23 11.38 -14.59
CA ARG A 96 8.40 12.24 -14.63
C ARG A 96 8.21 13.35 -15.66
N SER A 97 9.12 14.30 -15.72
CA SER A 97 9.05 15.42 -16.66
C SER A 97 9.02 15.00 -18.13
N GLN A 98 9.68 13.88 -18.47
CA GLN A 98 9.72 13.32 -19.82
C GLN A 98 8.51 12.45 -20.18
N ASP A 99 7.65 12.11 -19.22
CA ASP A 99 6.51 11.22 -19.44
C ASP A 99 5.29 12.01 -19.95
N ILE A 100 4.56 11.42 -20.89
CA ILE A 100 3.40 12.03 -21.58
C ILE A 100 2.17 11.17 -21.36
N LEU A 101 1.03 11.81 -21.15
CA LEU A 101 -0.29 11.20 -21.12
C LEU A 101 -1.11 11.70 -22.31
N SER A 102 -1.78 10.81 -23.02
CA SER A 102 -2.56 11.18 -24.19
C SER A 102 -3.83 10.36 -24.36
N HIS A 103 -4.70 10.82 -25.22
CA HIS A 103 -5.81 10.07 -25.75
C HIS A 103 -5.83 10.15 -27.27
N VAL A 104 -6.33 9.11 -27.93
CA VAL A 104 -6.46 9.05 -29.39
C VAL A 104 -7.94 9.07 -29.73
N PHE A 105 -8.30 9.97 -30.62
CA PHE A 105 -9.64 10.06 -31.20
C PHE A 105 -9.60 9.65 -32.69
N VAL A 106 -10.67 9.03 -33.12
CA VAL A 106 -10.96 8.78 -34.51
C VAL A 106 -12.35 9.30 -34.82
N ASP A 107 -12.61 9.68 -36.08
CA ASP A 107 -13.93 10.15 -36.50
C ASP A 107 -15.01 9.11 -36.15
N ASP A 108 -16.20 9.57 -35.75
CA ASP A 108 -17.33 8.73 -35.35
C ASP A 108 -17.69 7.66 -36.42
N THR A 109 -17.44 7.92 -37.68
CA THR A 109 -17.66 6.96 -38.77
C THR A 109 -16.86 5.68 -38.61
N TYR A 110 -15.63 5.80 -38.09
CA TYR A 110 -14.68 4.68 -37.95
C TYR A 110 -14.61 4.12 -36.51
N GLU A 111 -15.13 4.87 -35.56
CA GLU A 111 -15.22 4.38 -34.19
C GLU A 111 -16.09 3.11 -34.14
N PHE A 112 -15.58 2.05 -33.50
CA PHE A 112 -16.20 0.72 -33.45
C PHE A 112 -16.35 -0.02 -34.77
N VAL A 113 -15.72 0.41 -35.87
CA VAL A 113 -15.60 -0.39 -37.07
C VAL A 113 -14.62 -1.54 -36.84
N ARG A 114 -15.08 -2.78 -36.95
CA ARG A 114 -14.37 -3.98 -36.55
C ARG A 114 -13.01 -4.16 -37.23
N ASP A 115 -12.96 -3.84 -38.54
CA ASP A 115 -11.82 -4.05 -39.41
C ASP A 115 -11.02 -2.75 -39.66
N PHE A 116 -11.29 -1.70 -38.85
CA PHE A 116 -10.49 -0.50 -38.82
C PHE A 116 -9.32 -0.66 -37.84
N TRP A 117 -8.11 -0.71 -38.37
CA TRP A 117 -6.89 -0.83 -37.56
C TRP A 117 -6.06 0.46 -37.57
N TYR A 118 -5.99 1.11 -38.71
CA TYR A 118 -5.33 2.40 -38.90
C TYR A 118 -5.79 3.00 -40.24
N PRO A 119 -5.65 4.33 -40.45
CA PRO A 119 -5.87 4.95 -41.76
C PRO A 119 -4.84 4.41 -42.75
N THR A 120 -5.28 3.86 -43.88
CA THR A 120 -4.37 3.39 -44.93
C THR A 120 -3.98 4.53 -45.88
N LYS A 121 -2.77 4.47 -46.47
CA LYS A 121 -2.34 5.47 -47.46
C LYS A 121 -3.13 5.38 -48.77
N ASN A 122 -3.51 4.16 -49.13
CA ASN A 122 -4.31 3.90 -50.32
C ASN A 122 -5.75 3.57 -49.92
N GLN A 123 -6.67 3.81 -50.87
CA GLN A 123 -8.07 3.50 -50.70
C GLN A 123 -8.27 2.04 -50.31
N LYS A 124 -8.98 1.81 -49.20
CA LYS A 124 -9.31 0.48 -48.69
C LYS A 124 -10.68 0.51 -48.03
N TRP A 125 -11.61 -0.25 -48.60
CA TRP A 125 -12.97 -0.36 -48.10
C TRP A 125 -13.13 -1.50 -47.11
N VAL A 126 -13.81 -1.24 -46.01
CA VAL A 126 -14.17 -2.21 -44.99
C VAL A 126 -15.64 -2.07 -44.62
N SER A 127 -16.25 -3.11 -44.05
CA SER A 127 -17.64 -3.06 -43.62
C SER A 127 -17.79 -2.03 -42.48
N GLY A 128 -18.69 -1.08 -42.68
CA GLY A 128 -19.02 -0.07 -41.68
C GLY A 128 -19.76 -0.65 -40.45
N LYS A 129 -19.86 0.14 -39.39
CA LYS A 129 -20.57 -0.26 -38.18
C LYS A 129 -22.10 -0.37 -38.42
N ASN A 130 -22.75 -1.31 -37.71
CA ASN A 130 -24.21 -1.41 -37.68
C ASN A 130 -24.92 -1.47 -39.04
N GLY A 131 -24.30 -2.05 -40.07
CA GLY A 131 -24.91 -2.19 -41.39
C GLY A 131 -24.92 -0.90 -42.21
N GLN A 132 -24.10 0.09 -41.90
CA GLN A 132 -24.01 1.37 -42.62
C GLN A 132 -23.34 1.28 -44.00
N GLY A 133 -23.14 0.08 -44.55
CA GLY A 133 -22.44 -0.13 -45.80
C GLY A 133 -20.94 -0.21 -45.67
N GLU A 134 -20.18 0.11 -46.69
CA GLU A 134 -18.72 0.11 -46.70
C GLU A 134 -18.17 1.51 -46.40
N VAL A 135 -17.07 1.59 -45.68
CA VAL A 135 -16.33 2.83 -45.38
C VAL A 135 -14.89 2.73 -45.86
N ASP A 136 -14.38 3.81 -46.42
CA ASP A 136 -12.99 3.89 -46.88
C ASP A 136 -12.07 4.32 -45.75
N VAL A 137 -11.28 3.41 -45.19
CA VAL A 137 -10.42 3.66 -44.05
C VAL A 137 -9.25 4.61 -44.35
N SER A 138 -8.96 4.88 -45.62
CA SER A 138 -7.96 5.89 -46.02
C SER A 138 -8.40 7.32 -45.70
N GLN A 139 -9.69 7.54 -45.50
CA GLN A 139 -10.26 8.85 -45.20
C GLN A 139 -10.37 9.12 -43.70
N ALA A 140 -10.03 8.13 -42.87
CA ALA A 140 -10.14 8.27 -41.40
C ALA A 140 -9.14 9.29 -40.88
N THR A 141 -9.61 10.19 -40.00
CA THR A 141 -8.78 11.16 -39.32
C THR A 141 -8.52 10.64 -37.88
N VAL A 142 -7.24 10.51 -37.53
CA VAL A 142 -6.81 10.13 -36.20
C VAL A 142 -6.15 11.34 -35.53
N THR A 143 -6.66 11.74 -34.40
CA THR A 143 -6.15 12.89 -33.64
C THR A 143 -5.56 12.41 -32.31
N LEU A 144 -4.30 12.77 -32.04
CA LEU A 144 -3.65 12.57 -30.75
C LEU A 144 -3.85 13.84 -29.90
N ALA A 145 -4.46 13.70 -28.74
CA ALA A 145 -4.62 14.77 -27.76
C ALA A 145 -3.76 14.48 -26.53
N GLU A 146 -2.77 15.32 -26.28
CA GLU A 146 -2.03 15.28 -25.03
C GLU A 146 -2.90 15.76 -23.87
N ILE A 147 -2.83 15.05 -22.74
CA ILE A 147 -3.57 15.35 -21.53
C ILE A 147 -2.59 15.90 -20.49
N PRO A 148 -2.68 17.17 -20.10
CA PRO A 148 -1.90 17.70 -19.00
C PRO A 148 -2.26 16.98 -17.70
N PHE A 149 -1.26 16.63 -16.91
CA PHE A 149 -1.47 16.01 -15.61
C PHE A 149 -0.53 16.58 -14.55
N VAL A 150 -0.96 16.55 -13.30
CA VAL A 150 -0.16 17.01 -12.16
C VAL A 150 0.89 15.94 -11.86
N ARG A 151 2.16 16.34 -11.77
CA ARG A 151 3.27 15.45 -11.40
C ARG A 151 3.56 15.57 -9.93
N MET A 152 3.05 14.61 -9.16
CA MET A 152 3.19 14.61 -7.69
C MET A 152 4.52 14.01 -7.23
N ARG A 153 5.23 13.28 -8.10
CA ARG A 153 6.48 12.58 -7.78
C ARG A 153 7.51 13.46 -7.06
N ASN A 154 7.66 14.71 -7.48
CA ASN A 154 8.62 15.65 -6.89
C ASN A 154 8.20 16.19 -5.51
N ALA A 155 6.93 16.03 -5.14
CA ALA A 155 6.40 16.41 -3.83
C ALA A 155 6.44 15.23 -2.83
N VAL A 156 6.77 14.03 -3.30
CA VAL A 156 6.86 12.82 -2.47
C VAL A 156 8.30 12.63 -2.01
N ASP A 157 8.49 12.36 -0.72
CA ASP A 157 9.80 12.05 -0.15
C ASP A 157 10.43 10.85 -0.88
N PRO A 158 11.70 10.90 -1.31
CA PRO A 158 12.37 9.79 -1.98
C PRO A 158 12.37 8.47 -1.20
N THR A 159 12.39 8.53 0.14
CA THR A 159 12.27 7.33 1.00
C THR A 159 10.89 6.71 0.92
N LEU A 160 9.87 7.53 0.74
CA LEU A 160 8.50 7.10 0.51
C LEU A 160 8.37 6.35 -0.82
N LEU A 161 9.00 6.82 -1.88
CA LEU A 161 8.96 6.18 -3.20
C LEU A 161 9.42 4.71 -3.15
N SER A 162 10.43 4.39 -2.35
CA SER A 162 10.90 3.00 -2.18
C SER A 162 9.88 2.11 -1.45
N THR A 163 9.09 2.69 -0.56
CA THR A 163 8.04 1.98 0.18
C THR A 163 6.82 1.73 -0.71
N LEU A 164 6.50 2.67 -1.60
CA LEU A 164 5.35 2.57 -2.53
C LEU A 164 5.46 1.37 -3.49
N ALA A 165 6.65 0.87 -3.76
CA ALA A 165 6.87 -0.30 -4.62
C ALA A 165 6.10 -1.56 -4.19
N ASN A 166 5.80 -1.69 -2.90
CA ASN A 166 5.17 -2.86 -2.30
C ASN A 166 3.75 -2.59 -1.77
N LEU A 167 3.21 -1.41 -2.01
CA LEU A 167 1.88 -1.01 -1.54
C LEU A 167 0.81 -1.20 -2.61
N SER A 168 -0.41 -1.49 -2.16
CA SER A 168 -1.60 -1.44 -3.02
C SER A 168 -1.90 0.01 -3.43
N PHE A 169 -2.73 0.18 -4.45
CA PHE A 169 -3.23 1.50 -4.87
C PHE A 169 -3.87 2.25 -3.70
N SER A 170 -4.76 1.57 -2.96
CA SER A 170 -5.47 2.19 -1.82
C SER A 170 -4.53 2.61 -0.70
N GLN A 171 -3.52 1.80 -0.39
CA GLN A 171 -2.48 2.13 0.58
C GLN A 171 -1.65 3.32 0.12
N THR A 172 -1.28 3.37 -1.17
CA THR A 172 -0.52 4.48 -1.76
C THR A 172 -1.32 5.80 -1.66
N VAL A 173 -2.61 5.76 -2.00
CA VAL A 173 -3.50 6.94 -1.90
C VAL A 173 -3.68 7.36 -0.45
N GLY A 174 -3.94 6.43 0.47
CA GLY A 174 -4.06 6.70 1.90
C GLY A 174 -2.81 7.38 2.46
N MET A 175 -1.64 6.87 2.09
CA MET A 175 -0.35 7.41 2.51
C MET A 175 -0.09 8.84 1.98
N LEU A 176 -0.43 9.10 0.73
CA LEU A 176 -0.28 10.43 0.14
C LEU A 176 -1.25 11.45 0.76
N ASN A 177 -2.49 11.06 1.02
CA ASN A 177 -3.49 11.95 1.63
C ASN A 177 -3.13 12.31 3.05
N SER A 178 -2.70 11.36 3.87
CA SER A 178 -2.37 11.61 5.28
C SER A 178 -1.12 12.49 5.47
N SER A 179 -0.25 12.58 4.48
CA SER A 179 0.85 13.55 4.50
C SER A 179 0.36 15.00 4.42
N HIS A 180 -0.90 15.22 4.03
CA HIS A 180 -1.52 16.55 3.89
C HIS A 180 -2.53 16.94 4.99
N GLU A 181 -3.16 15.95 5.66
CA GLU A 181 -4.30 16.22 6.55
C GLU A 181 -3.96 16.39 8.03
N GLY A 182 -2.73 16.14 8.46
CA GLY A 182 -2.28 16.39 9.84
C GLY A 182 -2.90 15.52 10.94
N GLU A 183 -3.97 14.78 10.66
CA GLU A 183 -4.59 13.82 11.60
C GLU A 183 -4.27 12.39 11.18
N LEU A 184 -3.41 11.75 11.94
CA LEU A 184 -3.05 10.35 11.73
C LEU A 184 -4.12 9.45 12.36
N SER A 185 -4.94 8.79 11.54
CA SER A 185 -5.83 7.73 12.04
C SER A 185 -5.01 6.48 12.33
N VAL A 186 -5.03 6.02 13.57
CA VAL A 186 -4.36 4.80 14.03
C VAL A 186 -5.38 3.89 14.68
N ILE A 187 -5.51 2.68 14.16
CA ILE A 187 -6.39 1.65 14.68
C ILE A 187 -5.54 0.50 15.21
N ILE A 188 -5.81 0.06 16.43
CA ILE A 188 -5.16 -1.12 17.01
C ILE A 188 -6.21 -2.22 17.17
N ASP A 189 -6.03 -3.32 16.45
CA ASP A 189 -6.84 -4.52 16.60
C ASP A 189 -6.11 -5.53 17.51
N GLY A 190 -6.62 -5.66 18.72
CA GLY A 190 -6.09 -6.59 19.72
C GLY A 190 -6.26 -8.06 19.33
N SER A 191 -7.31 -8.41 18.58
CA SER A 191 -7.60 -9.80 18.19
C SER A 191 -6.61 -10.32 17.15
N SER A 192 -6.31 -9.53 16.14
CA SER A 192 -5.34 -9.85 15.10
C SER A 192 -3.92 -9.38 15.43
N LYS A 193 -3.75 -8.59 16.48
CA LYS A 193 -2.48 -7.99 16.93
C LYS A 193 -1.85 -7.09 15.86
N LEU A 194 -2.68 -6.25 15.26
CA LEU A 194 -2.29 -5.32 14.21
C LEU A 194 -2.34 -3.88 14.69
N ILE A 195 -1.39 -3.09 14.26
CA ILE A 195 -1.49 -1.63 14.21
C ILE A 195 -1.76 -1.26 12.75
N SER A 196 -2.92 -0.69 12.49
CA SER A 196 -3.34 -0.25 11.16
C SER A 196 -3.30 1.27 11.07
N THR A 197 -2.58 1.79 10.12
CA THR A 197 -2.52 3.23 9.81
C THR A 197 -2.18 3.42 8.35
N LEU A 198 -2.74 4.44 7.72
CA LEU A 198 -2.53 4.72 6.28
C LEU A 198 -2.89 3.54 5.37
N GLY A 199 -3.81 2.66 5.79
CA GLY A 199 -4.12 1.42 5.08
C GLY A 199 -3.01 0.35 5.15
N ILE A 200 -2.04 0.52 6.03
CA ILE A 200 -0.93 -0.43 6.25
C ILE A 200 -1.13 -1.14 7.57
N ASP A 201 -1.09 -2.47 7.54
CA ASP A 201 -1.19 -3.33 8.71
C ASP A 201 0.18 -3.78 9.19
N ILE A 202 0.49 -3.51 10.46
CA ILE A 202 1.76 -3.84 11.07
C ILE A 202 1.52 -4.90 12.15
N SER A 203 2.00 -6.12 11.91
CA SER A 203 1.82 -7.23 12.83
C SER A 203 2.81 -7.16 13.99
N LEU A 204 2.27 -7.17 15.21
CA LEU A 204 3.03 -7.29 16.46
C LEU A 204 2.78 -8.66 17.09
N THR A 205 3.73 -9.12 17.91
CA THR A 205 3.47 -10.24 18.84
C THR A 205 2.59 -9.77 19.99
N ALA A 206 1.90 -10.68 20.67
CA ALA A 206 1.10 -10.35 21.85
C ALA A 206 1.90 -9.56 22.91
N LYS A 207 3.17 -9.92 23.11
CA LYS A 207 4.07 -9.22 24.04
C LYS A 207 4.38 -7.80 23.59
N GLU A 208 4.67 -7.59 22.30
CA GLU A 208 4.97 -6.27 21.74
C GLU A 208 3.74 -5.37 21.77
N LEU A 209 2.55 -5.90 21.40
CA LEU A 209 1.31 -5.15 21.43
C LEU A 209 0.92 -4.74 22.85
N ALA A 210 0.99 -5.67 23.81
CA ALA A 210 0.71 -5.39 25.20
C ALA A 210 1.66 -4.32 25.75
N PHE A 211 2.94 -4.39 25.41
CA PHE A 211 3.92 -3.39 25.81
C PHE A 211 3.61 -2.02 25.20
N TYR A 212 3.25 -1.97 23.94
CA TYR A 212 2.93 -0.74 23.24
C TYR A 212 1.69 -0.07 23.84
N LEU A 213 0.61 -0.82 24.08
CA LEU A 213 -0.61 -0.32 24.72
C LEU A 213 -0.38 0.12 26.16
N TRP A 214 0.34 -0.68 26.94
CA TRP A 214 0.72 -0.32 28.31
C TRP A 214 1.53 0.98 28.37
N LEU A 215 2.41 1.21 27.38
CA LEU A 215 3.17 2.46 27.30
C LEU A 215 2.28 3.65 26.87
N LEU A 216 1.35 3.45 25.95
CA LEU A 216 0.36 4.46 25.55
C LEU A 216 -0.52 4.89 26.72
N ASP A 217 -0.87 3.98 27.65
CA ASP A 217 -1.64 4.28 28.86
C ASP A 217 -0.88 5.19 29.83
N LYS A 218 0.45 5.30 29.73
CA LYS A 218 1.23 6.29 30.49
C LYS A 218 1.10 7.71 29.93
N GLY A 219 0.40 7.89 28.82
CA GLY A 219 0.18 9.17 28.14
C GLY A 219 1.48 9.81 27.61
N LYS A 220 1.41 11.10 27.29
CA LYS A 220 2.56 11.85 26.75
C LYS A 220 3.76 11.94 27.69
N GLN A 221 3.54 11.75 28.99
CA GLN A 221 4.63 11.73 29.97
C GLN A 221 5.46 10.43 29.89
N GLY A 222 4.86 9.36 29.37
CA GLY A 222 5.52 8.07 29.19
C GLY A 222 5.97 7.40 30.49
N LEU A 223 6.92 6.49 30.36
CA LEU A 223 7.51 5.71 31.44
C LEU A 223 8.85 6.32 31.87
N LEU A 224 8.96 6.77 33.10
CA LEU A 224 10.22 7.23 33.69
C LEU A 224 10.93 6.04 34.34
N VAL A 225 12.15 5.77 33.90
CA VAL A 225 13.02 4.70 34.44
C VAL A 225 14.07 5.34 35.33
N GLU A 226 13.81 5.30 36.62
CA GLU A 226 14.66 5.85 37.68
C GLU A 226 15.63 4.81 38.25
N ARG A 227 16.45 5.22 39.23
CA ARG A 227 17.46 4.36 39.86
C ARG A 227 16.89 3.06 40.45
N TYR A 228 15.70 3.14 41.08
CA TYR A 228 15.04 2.01 41.78
C TYR A 228 13.86 1.43 40.98
N PHE A 229 13.81 1.67 39.69
CA PHE A 229 12.74 1.19 38.81
C PHE A 229 12.57 -0.34 38.84
N GLU A 230 13.69 -1.06 38.82
CA GLU A 230 13.72 -2.53 38.84
C GLU A 230 13.27 -3.16 40.16
N GLU A 231 13.18 -2.37 41.21
CA GLU A 231 12.68 -2.83 42.55
C GLU A 231 11.15 -2.70 42.63
N GLN A 232 10.52 -2.01 41.68
CA GLN A 232 9.08 -1.73 41.69
C GLN A 232 8.28 -2.78 40.93
N GLN A 233 7.59 -3.67 41.62
CA GLN A 233 6.72 -4.69 41.03
C GLN A 233 5.53 -4.10 40.23
N LYS A 234 5.10 -2.87 40.57
CA LYS A 234 3.94 -2.22 39.99
C LYS A 234 3.98 -2.23 38.45
N HIS A 235 5.14 -1.93 37.84
CA HIS A 235 5.29 -1.87 36.39
C HIS A 235 5.13 -3.24 35.71
N SER A 236 5.63 -4.29 36.38
CA SER A 236 5.47 -5.66 35.93
C SER A 236 4.01 -6.10 36.06
N ILE A 237 3.33 -5.77 37.16
CA ILE A 237 1.90 -6.05 37.33
C ILE A 237 1.06 -5.36 36.27
N ASP A 238 1.24 -4.05 36.04
CA ASP A 238 0.50 -3.27 35.07
C ASP A 238 0.70 -3.85 33.65
N PHE A 239 1.95 -4.17 33.29
CA PHE A 239 2.26 -4.77 31.97
C PHE A 239 1.64 -6.16 31.83
N LEU A 240 1.76 -7.04 32.81
CA LEU A 240 1.21 -8.39 32.76
C LEU A 240 -0.33 -8.38 32.72
N ASN A 241 -0.99 -7.44 33.38
CA ASN A 241 -2.43 -7.25 33.25
C ASN A 241 -2.81 -6.94 31.79
N THR A 242 -2.13 -5.99 31.16
CA THR A 242 -2.33 -5.69 29.74
C THR A 242 -1.99 -6.89 28.84
N TYR A 243 -0.94 -7.64 29.18
CA TYR A 243 -0.55 -8.83 28.41
C TYR A 243 -1.59 -9.95 28.46
N CYS A 244 -2.25 -10.14 29.61
CA CYS A 244 -3.33 -11.11 29.78
C CYS A 244 -4.55 -10.87 28.88
N GLU A 245 -4.71 -9.66 28.35
CA GLU A 245 -5.76 -9.36 27.38
C GLU A 245 -5.52 -10.05 26.02
N PHE A 246 -4.26 -10.42 25.72
CA PHE A 246 -3.86 -10.94 24.41
C PHE A 246 -3.30 -12.36 24.44
N ALA A 247 -2.66 -12.77 25.52
CA ALA A 247 -2.02 -14.07 25.62
C ALA A 247 -1.64 -14.43 27.09
N ARG A 248 -1.32 -15.71 27.28
CA ARG A 248 -0.86 -16.29 28.56
C ARG A 248 0.35 -17.21 28.38
N ASP A 249 1.32 -16.80 27.54
CA ASP A 249 2.52 -17.60 27.33
C ASP A 249 3.38 -17.59 28.61
N PRO A 250 3.64 -18.75 29.25
CA PRO A 250 4.41 -18.85 30.48
C PRO A 250 5.82 -18.23 30.42
N ARG A 251 6.41 -18.18 29.20
CA ARG A 251 7.74 -17.58 29.00
C ARG A 251 7.78 -16.10 29.28
N VAL A 252 6.67 -15.38 29.07
CA VAL A 252 6.58 -13.95 29.38
C VAL A 252 6.47 -13.76 30.88
N PHE A 253 5.68 -14.57 31.59
CA PHE A 253 5.55 -14.53 33.05
C PHE A 253 6.86 -14.90 33.74
N SER A 254 7.56 -15.92 33.25
CA SER A 254 8.86 -16.34 33.82
C SER A 254 9.94 -15.24 33.72
N THR A 255 9.82 -14.30 32.75
CA THR A 255 10.71 -13.14 32.67
C THR A 255 10.60 -12.26 33.92
N PHE A 256 9.47 -12.28 34.63
CA PHE A 256 9.19 -11.53 35.85
C PHE A 256 9.17 -12.42 37.07
N GLY A 257 9.70 -13.64 37.00
CA GLY A 257 9.80 -14.56 38.13
C GLY A 257 8.48 -15.15 38.63
N THR A 258 7.42 -15.12 37.83
CA THR A 258 6.10 -15.64 38.21
C THR A 258 5.57 -16.62 37.14
N THR A 259 4.43 -17.26 37.41
CA THR A 259 3.68 -18.09 36.49
C THR A 259 2.33 -17.45 36.14
N PRO A 260 1.67 -17.83 35.04
CA PRO A 260 0.30 -17.36 34.76
C PRO A 260 -0.67 -17.66 35.90
N GLU A 261 -0.56 -18.84 36.51
CA GLU A 261 -1.43 -19.31 37.60
C GLU A 261 -1.23 -18.49 38.89
N ASP A 262 0.01 -18.25 39.28
CA ASP A 262 0.32 -17.43 40.48
C ASP A 262 -0.17 -15.98 40.24
N PHE A 263 0.06 -15.46 39.05
CA PHE A 263 -0.37 -14.10 38.73
C PHE A 263 -1.90 -13.95 38.71
N GLU A 264 -2.66 -14.91 38.18
CA GLU A 264 -4.13 -14.94 38.18
C GLU A 264 -4.68 -15.05 39.59
N ASN A 265 -3.97 -15.78 40.49
CA ASN A 265 -4.31 -15.89 41.92
C ASN A 265 -3.85 -14.68 42.75
N SER A 266 -3.31 -13.63 42.09
CA SER A 266 -2.77 -12.44 42.75
C SER A 266 -1.63 -12.75 43.73
N ASP A 267 -0.91 -13.86 43.53
CA ASP A 267 0.32 -14.16 44.26
C ASP A 267 1.52 -13.49 43.59
N TYR A 268 1.93 -12.37 44.14
CA TYR A 268 3.06 -11.59 43.65
C TYR A 268 4.33 -11.78 44.52
N SER A 269 4.37 -12.80 45.34
CA SER A 269 5.49 -13.04 46.30
C SER A 269 6.83 -13.25 45.58
N ALA A 270 6.82 -13.92 44.42
CA ALA A 270 8.00 -14.20 43.60
C ALA A 270 8.18 -13.18 42.45
N LEU A 271 7.21 -12.27 42.24
CA LEU A 271 7.24 -11.34 41.15
C LEU A 271 8.40 -10.34 41.29
N SER A 272 9.20 -10.21 40.25
CA SER A 272 10.25 -9.19 40.16
C SER A 272 9.75 -7.91 39.46
N GLY A 273 10.40 -6.80 39.71
CA GLY A 273 10.19 -5.58 38.95
C GLY A 273 10.69 -5.72 37.47
N MET A 274 10.27 -4.81 36.66
CA MET A 274 10.63 -4.80 35.22
C MET A 274 12.08 -4.37 35.04
N SER A 275 12.90 -5.21 34.38
CA SER A 275 14.30 -4.87 34.14
C SER A 275 14.49 -3.93 32.95
N LYS A 276 15.56 -3.15 32.94
CA LYS A 276 15.97 -2.31 31.80
C LYS A 276 16.30 -3.16 30.57
N ASP A 277 16.82 -4.37 30.79
CA ASP A 277 17.13 -5.31 29.74
C ASP A 277 15.87 -5.86 29.02
N PHE A 278 14.71 -5.78 29.67
CA PHE A 278 13.43 -6.07 29.03
C PHE A 278 12.98 -4.93 28.11
N LEU A 279 13.19 -3.67 28.51
CA LEU A 279 12.66 -2.49 27.80
C LEU A 279 13.33 -2.26 26.44
N GLN A 280 14.67 -2.23 26.40
CA GLN A 280 15.39 -1.86 25.19
C GLN A 280 15.12 -2.79 23.99
N PRO A 281 15.20 -4.13 24.12
CA PRO A 281 14.94 -5.03 22.99
C PRO A 281 13.53 -4.94 22.45
N ILE A 282 12.53 -4.79 23.34
CA ILE A 282 11.13 -4.72 22.90
C ILE A 282 10.85 -3.41 22.16
N CYS A 283 11.34 -2.27 22.66
CA CYS A 283 11.25 -0.98 21.97
C CYS A 283 11.93 -1.03 20.60
N SER A 284 13.15 -1.57 20.54
CA SER A 284 13.91 -1.70 19.28
C SER A 284 13.19 -2.58 18.26
N THR A 285 12.54 -3.65 18.71
CA THR A 285 11.81 -4.55 17.81
C THR A 285 10.54 -3.90 17.26
N ILE A 286 9.77 -3.21 18.11
CA ILE A 286 8.59 -2.45 17.69
C ILE A 286 9.00 -1.37 16.68
N ASN A 287 9.99 -0.54 17.02
CA ASN A 287 10.46 0.54 16.17
C ASN A 287 10.97 0.04 14.81
N ARG A 288 11.68 -1.09 14.77
CA ARG A 288 12.13 -1.70 13.52
C ARG A 288 10.96 -2.10 12.64
N LYS A 289 9.87 -2.66 13.21
CA LYS A 289 8.66 -3.03 12.45
C LYS A 289 7.95 -1.78 11.92
N LEU A 290 7.79 -0.76 12.74
CA LEU A 290 7.20 0.52 12.34
C LEU A 290 8.00 1.19 11.22
N LYS A 291 9.32 1.34 11.39
CA LYS A 291 10.21 1.97 10.38
C LYS A 291 10.30 1.18 9.08
N LYS A 292 10.12 -0.14 9.13
CA LYS A 292 10.11 -0.98 7.92
C LYS A 292 8.82 -0.80 7.12
N ALA A 293 7.70 -0.57 7.79
CA ALA A 293 6.38 -0.55 7.17
C ALA A 293 5.90 0.86 6.80
N LEU A 294 6.33 1.88 7.54
CA LEU A 294 5.78 3.23 7.46
C LEU A 294 6.81 4.25 6.95
N PRO A 295 6.33 5.36 6.35
CA PRO A 295 7.13 6.53 6.08
C PRO A 295 7.81 7.07 7.34
N ALA A 296 8.99 7.69 7.18
CA ALA A 296 9.78 8.18 8.29
C ALA A 296 9.01 9.12 9.24
N GLN A 297 8.20 10.02 8.68
CA GLN A 297 7.39 10.95 9.46
C GLN A 297 6.33 10.21 10.29
N THR A 298 5.56 9.30 9.68
CA THR A 298 4.53 8.51 10.35
C THR A 298 5.15 7.54 11.37
N ALA A 299 6.24 6.88 11.00
CA ALA A 299 6.98 6.03 11.93
C ALA A 299 7.46 6.82 13.16
N GLY A 300 7.95 8.05 12.98
CA GLY A 300 8.38 8.94 14.07
C GLY A 300 7.26 9.35 15.03
N MET A 301 6.00 9.37 14.57
CA MET A 301 4.84 9.62 15.44
C MET A 301 4.45 8.40 16.28
N LEU A 302 4.72 7.20 15.77
CA LEU A 302 4.31 5.93 16.38
C LEU A 302 5.44 5.22 17.13
N GLU A 303 6.70 5.56 16.85
CA GLU A 303 7.83 4.88 17.47
C GLU A 303 7.94 5.18 18.97
N VAL A 304 8.46 4.21 19.71
CA VAL A 304 8.83 4.37 21.09
C VAL A 304 10.12 5.18 21.16
N MET A 305 10.00 6.42 21.59
CA MET A 305 11.13 7.33 21.80
C MET A 305 11.77 7.06 23.15
N SER A 306 13.08 7.27 23.21
CA SER A 306 13.86 7.17 24.42
C SER A 306 14.66 8.47 24.60
N SER A 307 14.49 9.13 25.73
CA SER A 307 15.20 10.35 26.09
C SER A 307 15.88 10.24 27.45
N SER A 308 17.05 10.86 27.60
CA SER A 308 17.78 10.90 28.88
C SER A 308 17.38 12.15 29.65
N GLU A 309 16.99 11.96 30.90
CA GLU A 309 16.69 13.03 31.88
C GLU A 309 17.68 12.95 33.06
N GLY A 310 18.85 13.52 32.87
CA GLY A 310 19.95 13.38 33.83
C GLY A 310 20.42 11.93 33.94
N VAL A 311 20.23 11.31 35.12
CA VAL A 311 20.56 9.89 35.37
C VAL A 311 19.42 8.93 35.03
N ASN A 312 18.24 9.46 34.70
CA ASN A 312 17.03 8.70 34.41
C ASN A 312 16.83 8.59 32.89
N GLN A 313 16.06 7.58 32.48
CA GLN A 313 15.67 7.38 31.08
C GLN A 313 14.15 7.40 30.97
N ARG A 314 13.64 8.07 29.97
CA ARG A 314 12.20 8.12 29.70
C ARG A 314 11.87 7.45 28.38
N TYR A 315 10.86 6.59 28.40
CA TYR A 315 10.27 5.97 27.19
C TYR A 315 8.88 6.55 26.96
N SER A 316 8.58 7.03 25.76
CA SER A 316 7.28 7.59 25.42
C SER A 316 6.93 7.36 23.95
N VAL A 317 5.65 7.49 23.62
CA VAL A 317 5.15 7.59 22.24
C VAL A 317 4.55 8.98 22.09
N ALA A 318 4.66 9.58 20.91
CA ALA A 318 4.12 10.93 20.66
C ALA A 318 2.59 10.98 20.76
N LEU A 319 1.91 9.87 20.47
CA LEU A 319 0.46 9.72 20.58
C LEU A 319 0.04 9.27 21.99
N CYS A 320 -1.20 9.60 22.37
CA CYS A 320 -1.86 9.07 23.56
C CYS A 320 -2.87 7.99 23.17
N ARG A 321 -3.31 7.19 24.16
CA ARG A 321 -4.38 6.20 23.97
C ARG A 321 -5.69 6.83 23.43
N SER A 322 -5.98 8.08 23.83
CA SER A 322 -7.14 8.84 23.34
C SER A 322 -7.08 9.23 21.85
N ASP A 323 -5.88 9.23 21.29
CA ASP A 323 -5.64 9.61 19.89
C ASP A 323 -5.71 8.40 18.95
N ILE A 324 -6.03 7.21 19.49
CA ILE A 324 -5.98 5.92 18.80
C ILE A 324 -7.29 5.18 19.03
N GLU A 325 -7.86 4.64 17.95
CA GLU A 325 -8.99 3.71 18.05
C GLU A 325 -8.47 2.30 18.38
N VAL A 326 -8.91 1.75 19.53
CA VAL A 326 -8.49 0.42 19.97
C VAL A 326 -9.69 -0.50 20.02
N SER A 327 -9.71 -1.52 19.18
CA SER A 327 -10.68 -2.60 19.20
C SER A 327 -10.08 -3.85 19.88
N ILE A 328 -10.56 -4.16 21.09
CA ILE A 328 -10.21 -5.39 21.81
C ILE A 328 -11.46 -6.28 21.82
N THR A 329 -11.57 -7.21 20.88
CA THR A 329 -12.65 -8.19 20.92
C THR A 329 -12.20 -9.37 21.79
N ASN A 330 -12.67 -9.43 23.02
CA ASN A 330 -12.48 -10.59 23.92
C ASN A 330 -13.24 -11.78 23.36
N LYS A 331 -12.59 -12.69 22.62
CA LYS A 331 -13.13 -13.98 22.18
C LYS A 331 -13.13 -15.09 23.25
N HIS A 332 -13.06 -14.77 24.53
CA HIS A 332 -12.93 -15.77 25.59
C HIS A 332 -14.11 -15.82 26.58
N PHE A 333 -15.34 -15.58 26.14
CA PHE A 333 -16.53 -15.90 26.96
C PHE A 333 -17.72 -16.34 26.10
N GLU A 334 -17.53 -17.33 25.21
CA GLU A 334 -18.62 -18.11 24.64
C GLU A 334 -18.17 -19.55 24.42
N SER A 335 -18.04 -20.30 25.51
CA SER A 335 -18.15 -21.74 25.50
C SER A 335 -18.57 -22.18 26.90
N GLU A 336 -19.81 -22.62 26.98
CA GLU A 336 -20.54 -23.35 28.01
C GLU A 336 -21.80 -22.60 28.50
N VAL A 337 -22.87 -22.72 27.71
CA VAL A 337 -24.22 -23.05 28.20
C VAL A 337 -24.85 -24.04 27.19
#